data_dd485e592ca52d32cc8964023d5c2760
#
_entry.id   dd485e592ca52d32cc8964023d5c2760
#
_cell.length_a   1.000
_cell.length_b   1.000
_cell.length_c   1.000
_cell.angle_alpha   90.00
_cell.angle_beta   90.00
_cell.angle_gamma   90.00
#
_symmetry.space_group_name_H-M   'P 1'
#
loop_
_entity.id
_entity.type
_entity.pdbx_description
1 polymer ?
#
loop_
_entity_poly.entity_id
_entity_poly.type
_entity_poly.pdbx_seq_one_letter_code
_entity_poly.pdbx_strand_id
1 'polypeptide(L)'
;MRRVRVRSRIVKVGAATALFAGIGGVAYAAGSSTFVATNGSITSCLPPHGGQVHVWLPGHHCSGGWVQLNWGAVGATGPAGATGPQGPSNPSATTVDGQTVSKLDLKESTPGSGTTTATLYSADGLTILAQCDSSGNASLVANGPSSNDSELTLTGYANSVAFGSQTNNLGSTTNAVLGPTGSGAASFSYASSGGSVITGTIGYQKASSFSSFAGCAFFGDTTSG
;
A
#
# COMPACT_ATOMS: atom_id res chain seq x y z
N MET A 1 -46.94 -41.55 18.00
CA MET A 1 -46.03 -40.57 17.38
C MET A 1 -45.97 -39.31 18.25
N ARG A 2 -44.90 -39.13 19.05
CA ARG A 2 -44.71 -37.94 19.94
C ARG A 2 -43.85 -36.92 19.21
N ARG A 3 -44.39 -35.72 18.96
CA ARG A 3 -43.62 -34.57 18.39
C ARG A 3 -42.83 -33.89 19.50
N VAL A 4 -41.54 -33.93 19.40
CA VAL A 4 -40.62 -33.16 20.26
C VAL A 4 -40.50 -31.73 19.68
N ARG A 5 -40.94 -30.73 20.46
CA ARG A 5 -40.72 -29.32 20.15
C ARG A 5 -39.37 -28.90 20.67
N VAL A 6 -38.41 -28.65 19.79
CA VAL A 6 -37.15 -28.01 20.13
C VAL A 6 -37.37 -26.50 20.17
N ARG A 7 -37.27 -25.91 21.37
CA ARG A 7 -37.21 -24.44 21.52
C ARG A 7 -35.77 -23.99 21.24
N SER A 8 -35.54 -23.33 20.12
CA SER A 8 -34.29 -22.64 19.85
C SER A 8 -34.20 -21.38 20.70
N ARG A 9 -33.23 -21.35 21.61
CA ARG A 9 -32.83 -20.11 22.30
C ARG A 9 -31.86 -19.39 21.37
N ILE A 10 -32.30 -18.28 20.81
CA ILE A 10 -31.42 -17.37 20.04
C ILE A 10 -30.52 -16.66 21.06
N VAL A 11 -29.24 -17.07 21.07
CA VAL A 11 -28.20 -16.34 21.77
C VAL A 11 -27.78 -15.20 20.85
N LYS A 12 -28.17 -13.97 21.21
CA LYS A 12 -27.64 -12.76 20.54
C LYS A 12 -26.20 -12.58 20.96
N VAL A 13 -25.27 -13.04 20.14
CA VAL A 13 -23.86 -12.69 20.25
C VAL A 13 -23.71 -11.31 19.64
N GLY A 14 -23.52 -10.31 20.50
CA GLY A 14 -23.15 -8.96 20.08
C GLY A 14 -21.73 -8.99 19.51
N ALA A 15 -21.60 -8.73 18.21
CA ALA A 15 -20.32 -8.55 17.56
C ALA A 15 -19.74 -7.21 18.01
N ALA A 16 -18.77 -7.25 18.91
CA ALA A 16 -17.89 -6.10 19.18
C ALA A 16 -16.84 -6.04 18.07
N THR A 17 -17.06 -5.16 17.10
CA THR A 17 -16.09 -4.86 16.05
C THR A 17 -14.96 -4.03 16.67
N ALA A 18 -13.84 -4.65 17.00
CA ALA A 18 -12.62 -3.95 17.37
C ALA A 18 -11.93 -3.46 16.09
N LEU A 19 -12.05 -2.17 15.78
CA LEU A 19 -11.20 -1.51 14.79
C LEU A 19 -9.80 -1.35 15.39
N PHE A 20 -8.85 -2.14 14.93
CA PHE A 20 -7.43 -1.89 15.18
C PHE A 20 -6.94 -0.81 14.22
N ALA A 21 -6.94 0.45 14.67
CA ALA A 21 -6.13 1.48 14.07
C ALA A 21 -4.74 1.40 14.71
N GLY A 22 -3.79 0.84 14.00
CA GLY A 22 -2.39 0.84 14.41
C GLY A 22 -1.79 2.23 14.30
N ILE A 23 -1.52 2.85 15.43
CA ILE A 23 -0.45 3.82 15.72
C ILE A 23 -0.49 3.98 17.24
N GLY A 24 0.58 3.52 17.94
CA GLY A 24 0.89 3.83 19.34
C GLY A 24 -0.30 3.83 20.32
N GLY A 25 -1.04 2.74 20.40
CA GLY A 25 -2.25 2.70 21.19
C GLY A 25 -1.95 2.59 22.69
N VAL A 26 -2.19 3.65 23.44
CA VAL A 26 -2.54 3.54 24.84
C VAL A 26 -3.86 2.78 24.91
N ALA A 27 -3.81 1.51 25.28
CA ALA A 27 -5.01 0.77 25.63
C ALA A 27 -5.61 1.42 26.90
N TYR A 28 -6.52 2.34 26.71
CA TYR A 28 -7.40 2.75 27.78
C TYR A 28 -8.34 1.60 28.08
N ALA A 29 -7.99 0.79 29.07
CA ALA A 29 -8.97 -0.05 29.73
C ALA A 29 -9.98 0.90 30.37
N ALA A 30 -11.11 1.12 29.74
CA ALA A 30 -12.26 1.81 30.31
C ALA A 30 -12.95 0.89 31.34
N GLY A 31 -12.23 0.58 32.40
CA GLY A 31 -12.77 0.14 33.66
C GLY A 31 -12.62 1.32 34.60
N SER A 32 -13.72 1.88 35.07
CA SER A 32 -13.72 2.92 36.10
C SER A 32 -13.10 2.33 37.37
N SER A 33 -11.77 2.37 37.45
CA SER A 33 -11.08 2.03 38.70
C SER A 33 -11.30 3.19 39.65
N THR A 34 -12.27 3.03 40.54
CA THR A 34 -12.59 3.99 41.61
C THR A 34 -11.38 4.28 42.53
N PHE A 35 -10.27 3.56 42.36
CA PHE A 35 -9.05 3.67 43.15
C PHE A 35 -7.96 4.55 42.48
N VAL A 36 -8.14 4.99 41.26
CA VAL A 36 -7.20 5.87 40.57
C VAL A 36 -7.71 7.31 40.64
N ALA A 37 -6.87 8.22 41.15
CA ALA A 37 -7.21 9.65 41.16
C ALA A 37 -7.19 10.23 39.76
N THR A 38 -7.80 11.42 39.59
CA THR A 38 -7.88 12.12 38.29
C THR A 38 -6.52 12.47 37.67
N ASN A 39 -5.47 12.55 38.53
CA ASN A 39 -4.08 12.74 38.10
C ASN A 39 -3.34 11.42 37.80
N GLY A 40 -4.05 10.29 37.75
CA GLY A 40 -3.48 8.98 37.49
C GLY A 40 -2.72 8.35 38.64
N SER A 41 -2.81 8.91 39.86
CA SER A 41 -2.14 8.33 41.04
C SER A 41 -3.03 7.34 41.78
N ILE A 42 -2.38 6.34 42.39
CA ILE A 42 -3.00 5.39 43.30
C ILE A 42 -2.41 5.64 44.68
N THR A 43 -3.28 5.80 45.68
CA THR A 43 -2.89 5.93 47.07
C THR A 43 -3.05 4.60 47.80
N SER A 44 -2.04 4.20 48.53
CA SER A 44 -2.11 3.03 49.39
C SER A 44 -1.48 3.29 50.74
N CYS A 45 -1.87 2.50 51.69
CA CYS A 45 -1.39 2.59 53.06
C CYS A 45 -0.74 1.27 53.52
N LEU A 46 0.44 1.37 54.12
CA LEU A 46 1.16 0.23 54.69
C LEU A 46 1.12 0.33 56.20
N PRO A 47 0.72 -0.72 56.96
CA PRO A 47 0.73 -0.72 58.40
C PRO A 47 2.15 -0.55 58.99
N PRO A 48 2.32 0.08 60.16
CA PRO A 48 3.64 0.41 60.74
C PRO A 48 4.48 -0.83 61.12
N HIS A 49 3.86 -1.98 61.29
CA HIS A 49 4.53 -3.25 61.60
C HIS A 49 4.61 -4.23 60.42
N GLY A 50 4.45 -3.74 59.23
CA GLY A 50 4.38 -4.55 58.00
C GLY A 50 3.00 -5.18 57.81
N GLY A 51 2.83 -5.95 56.72
CA GLY A 51 1.55 -6.58 56.38
C GLY A 51 1.13 -6.27 54.97
N GLN A 52 -0.16 -6.44 54.68
CA GLN A 52 -0.70 -6.20 53.37
C GLN A 52 -0.86 -4.71 53.08
N VAL A 53 -0.52 -4.31 51.86
CA VAL A 53 -0.76 -2.95 51.38
C VAL A 53 -2.25 -2.79 51.07
N HIS A 54 -2.88 -1.78 51.64
CA HIS A 54 -4.29 -1.47 51.42
C HIS A 54 -4.41 -0.31 50.43
N VAL A 55 -5.08 -0.54 49.29
CA VAL A 55 -5.38 0.52 48.34
C VAL A 55 -6.63 1.26 48.77
N TRP A 56 -6.55 2.59 48.77
CA TRP A 56 -7.65 3.46 49.20
C TRP A 56 -8.22 4.29 48.04
N LEU A 57 -9.41 4.76 48.26
CA LEU A 57 -10.04 5.69 47.31
C LEU A 57 -9.25 6.99 47.22
N PRO A 58 -9.27 7.67 46.09
CA PRO A 58 -8.61 8.97 45.92
C PRO A 58 -9.03 9.98 46.98
N GLY A 59 -8.05 10.72 47.53
CA GLY A 59 -8.29 11.73 48.54
C GLY A 59 -8.24 11.20 49.99
N HIS A 60 -8.10 9.90 50.23
CA HIS A 60 -7.86 9.34 51.57
C HIS A 60 -6.43 9.54 52.00
N HIS A 61 -6.24 9.86 53.28
CA HIS A 61 -4.95 9.92 53.96
C HIS A 61 -4.81 8.75 54.94
N CYS A 62 -3.63 8.19 55.01
CA CYS A 62 -3.34 7.16 55.96
C CYS A 62 -3.36 7.72 57.40
N SER A 63 -3.99 7.03 58.35
CA SER A 63 -4.09 7.39 59.76
C SER A 63 -3.49 6.30 60.65
N GLY A 64 -3.31 6.56 61.93
CA GLY A 64 -2.83 5.55 62.91
C GLY A 64 -1.39 5.09 62.70
N GLY A 65 -0.51 5.94 62.18
CA GLY A 65 0.90 5.62 61.99
C GLY A 65 1.17 4.80 60.71
N TRP A 66 0.19 4.65 59.83
CA TRP A 66 0.38 3.98 58.55
C TRP A 66 1.17 4.84 57.60
N VAL A 67 2.06 4.23 56.81
CA VAL A 67 2.88 4.90 55.81
C VAL A 67 2.07 5.01 54.49
N GLN A 68 1.93 6.21 53.99
CA GLN A 68 1.28 6.45 52.71
C GLN A 68 2.27 6.23 51.58
N LEU A 69 1.86 5.44 50.62
CA LEU A 69 2.57 5.19 49.36
C LEU A 69 1.72 5.69 48.22
N ASN A 70 2.31 6.52 47.36
CA ASN A 70 1.66 6.98 46.13
C ASN A 70 2.49 6.52 44.94
N TRP A 71 1.84 5.88 44.00
CA TRP A 71 2.45 5.55 42.71
C TRP A 71 1.49 5.88 41.55
N GLY A 72 2.05 6.05 40.37
CA GLY A 72 1.23 6.26 39.16
C GLY A 72 0.58 4.97 38.72
N ALA A 73 -0.71 5.02 38.39
CA ALA A 73 -1.41 3.92 37.71
C ALA A 73 -0.87 3.73 36.27
N VAL A 74 -0.31 4.79 35.73
CA VAL A 74 0.34 4.80 34.41
C VAL A 74 1.83 5.01 34.66
N GLY A 75 2.66 4.10 34.21
CA GLY A 75 4.11 4.27 34.22
C GLY A 75 4.51 5.51 33.43
N ALA A 76 5.66 6.08 33.74
CA ALA A 76 6.23 7.15 32.95
C ALA A 76 6.26 6.72 31.46
N THR A 77 5.82 7.62 30.59
CA THR A 77 5.96 7.41 29.13
C THR A 77 7.43 7.15 28.84
N GLY A 78 7.75 6.04 28.22
CA GLY A 78 9.11 5.75 27.80
C GLY A 78 9.66 6.89 26.94
N PRO A 79 10.97 7.09 26.92
CA PRO A 79 11.56 8.08 26.03
C PRO A 79 11.12 7.82 24.60
N ALA A 80 10.82 8.88 23.86
CA ALA A 80 10.55 8.77 22.44
C ALA A 80 11.70 8.00 21.77
N GLY A 81 11.37 7.00 20.96
CA GLY A 81 12.37 6.30 20.18
C GLY A 81 13.21 7.31 19.37
N ALA A 82 14.49 7.02 19.19
CA ALA A 82 15.34 7.84 18.36
C ALA A 82 14.67 8.02 16.98
N THR A 83 14.65 9.25 16.50
CA THR A 83 14.22 9.51 15.12
C THR A 83 15.06 8.64 14.21
N GLY A 84 14.42 7.82 13.36
CA GLY A 84 15.12 7.02 12.38
C GLY A 84 16.06 7.91 11.55
N PRO A 85 17.16 7.37 11.04
CA PRO A 85 18.02 8.13 10.15
C PRO A 85 17.20 8.71 9.02
N GLN A 86 17.39 9.98 8.74
CA GLN A 86 16.77 10.62 7.60
C GLN A 86 17.18 9.84 6.35
N GLY A 87 16.21 9.33 5.61
CA GLY A 87 16.50 8.73 4.32
C GLY A 87 17.29 9.70 3.44
N PRO A 88 18.08 9.20 2.50
CA PRO A 88 18.83 10.04 1.61
C PRO A 88 17.90 11.10 1.01
N SER A 89 18.31 12.35 1.11
CA SER A 89 17.54 13.53 0.67
C SER A 89 17.57 13.68 -0.87
N ASN A 90 17.28 12.58 -1.56
CA ASN A 90 17.13 12.63 -3.01
C ASN A 90 15.66 12.37 -3.36
N PRO A 91 14.82 13.42 -3.55
CA PRO A 91 13.44 13.27 -3.98
C PRO A 91 13.30 12.67 -5.39
N SER A 92 14.43 12.47 -6.07
CA SER A 92 14.54 11.83 -7.38
C SER A 92 15.48 10.63 -7.28
N ALA A 93 15.31 9.75 -6.28
CA ALA A 93 16.06 8.50 -6.25
C ALA A 93 15.74 7.74 -7.54
N THR A 94 16.67 7.79 -8.48
CA THR A 94 16.60 7.00 -9.72
C THR A 94 17.03 5.56 -9.48
N THR A 95 17.58 5.27 -8.30
CA THR A 95 18.06 3.93 -7.92
C THR A 95 17.61 3.58 -6.50
N VAL A 96 16.99 2.42 -6.32
CA VAL A 96 16.62 1.84 -5.03
C VAL A 96 17.23 0.43 -4.99
N ASP A 97 18.07 0.14 -4.00
CA ASP A 97 18.75 -1.15 -3.83
C ASP A 97 19.51 -1.62 -5.09
N GLY A 98 20.16 -0.68 -5.78
CA GLY A 98 20.90 -0.97 -7.03
C GLY A 98 20.03 -1.06 -8.28
N GLN A 99 18.72 -0.98 -8.15
CA GLN A 99 17.79 -0.99 -9.29
C GLN A 99 17.43 0.43 -9.71
N THR A 100 17.39 0.66 -11.01
CA THR A 100 16.93 1.93 -11.57
C THR A 100 15.41 1.98 -11.63
N VAL A 101 14.82 3.01 -11.04
CA VAL A 101 13.38 3.26 -11.10
C VAL A 101 13.11 4.40 -12.07
N SER A 102 12.30 4.15 -13.08
CA SER A 102 11.88 5.16 -14.06
C SER A 102 10.39 5.44 -13.93
N LYS A 103 10.05 6.70 -13.71
CA LYS A 103 8.67 7.16 -13.72
C LYS A 103 8.23 7.45 -15.16
N LEU A 104 7.07 6.97 -15.52
CA LEU A 104 6.47 7.14 -16.83
C LEU A 104 5.33 8.17 -16.75
N ASP A 105 5.36 9.17 -17.60
CA ASP A 105 4.29 10.17 -17.75
C ASP A 105 4.36 10.73 -19.18
N LEU A 106 3.40 10.33 -20.01
CA LEU A 106 3.31 10.75 -21.41
C LEU A 106 1.86 11.11 -21.74
N LYS A 107 1.69 12.22 -22.46
CA LYS A 107 0.41 12.64 -23.01
C LYS A 107 0.54 12.85 -24.51
N GLU A 108 -0.28 12.14 -25.26
CA GLU A 108 -0.32 12.23 -26.73
C GLU A 108 -1.65 12.82 -27.17
N SER A 109 -1.60 13.85 -28.02
CA SER A 109 -2.79 14.45 -28.62
C SER A 109 -3.42 13.48 -29.62
N THR A 110 -4.73 13.50 -29.70
CA THR A 110 -5.47 12.76 -30.75
C THR A 110 -5.05 13.25 -32.14
N PRO A 111 -4.53 12.38 -32.99
CA PRO A 111 -4.20 12.78 -34.36
C PRO A 111 -5.46 13.04 -35.19
N GLY A 112 -5.36 13.86 -36.21
CA GLY A 112 -6.47 14.11 -37.14
C GLY A 112 -6.89 12.86 -37.92
N SER A 113 -5.97 11.93 -38.16
CA SER A 113 -6.19 10.62 -38.76
C SER A 113 -5.09 9.65 -38.41
N GLY A 114 -5.38 8.35 -38.42
CA GLY A 114 -4.41 7.30 -38.13
C GLY A 114 -4.09 7.18 -36.64
N THR A 115 -2.85 6.82 -36.34
CA THR A 115 -2.34 6.60 -34.96
C THR A 115 -1.00 7.31 -34.79
N THR A 116 -0.87 8.10 -33.73
CA THR A 116 0.44 8.59 -33.30
C THR A 116 1.11 7.52 -32.43
N THR A 117 2.43 7.46 -32.53
CA THR A 117 3.24 6.54 -31.74
C THR A 117 4.42 7.29 -31.13
N ALA A 118 4.61 7.16 -29.83
CA ALA A 118 5.72 7.75 -29.10
C ALA A 118 6.40 6.70 -28.22
N THR A 119 7.70 6.84 -27.99
CA THR A 119 8.44 5.99 -27.06
C THR A 119 8.12 6.40 -25.63
N LEU A 120 7.54 5.49 -24.86
CA LEU A 120 7.25 5.67 -23.45
C LEU A 120 8.43 5.24 -22.57
N TYR A 121 9.11 4.16 -22.96
CA TYR A 121 10.27 3.61 -22.25
C TYR A 121 11.22 2.92 -23.23
N SER A 122 12.53 3.03 -22.97
CA SER A 122 13.53 2.28 -23.73
C SER A 122 14.76 2.05 -22.87
N ALA A 123 15.06 0.80 -22.56
CA ALA A 123 16.27 0.36 -21.88
C ALA A 123 16.51 -1.14 -22.12
N ASP A 124 17.74 -1.58 -22.05
CA ASP A 124 18.17 -2.98 -22.08
C ASP A 124 17.55 -3.83 -23.19
N GLY A 125 17.32 -3.22 -24.34
CA GLY A 125 16.70 -3.86 -25.50
C GLY A 125 15.17 -3.85 -25.50
N LEU A 126 14.51 -3.54 -24.38
CA LEU A 126 13.06 -3.34 -24.34
C LEU A 126 12.72 -1.93 -24.81
N THR A 127 11.77 -1.81 -25.73
CA THR A 127 11.14 -0.54 -26.10
C THR A 127 9.64 -0.65 -25.95
N ILE A 128 9.04 0.24 -25.16
CA ILE A 128 7.59 0.33 -24.98
C ILE A 128 7.10 1.56 -25.72
N LEU A 129 6.18 1.35 -26.63
CA LEU A 129 5.56 2.37 -27.46
C LEU A 129 4.13 2.65 -26.98
N ALA A 130 3.85 3.90 -26.74
CA ALA A 130 2.53 4.44 -26.50
C ALA A 130 1.88 4.83 -27.81
N GLN A 131 0.65 4.41 -28.03
CA GLN A 131 -0.09 4.68 -29.27
C GLN A 131 -1.42 5.36 -28.93
N CYS A 132 -1.76 6.39 -29.70
CA CYS A 132 -3.03 7.12 -29.60
C CYS A 132 -3.68 7.20 -30.99
N ASP A 133 -4.88 6.64 -31.13
CA ASP A 133 -5.61 6.67 -32.41
C ASP A 133 -6.43 7.96 -32.59
N SER A 134 -6.97 8.17 -33.78
CA SER A 134 -7.79 9.33 -34.10
C SER A 134 -9.12 9.42 -33.32
N SER A 135 -9.52 8.36 -32.66
CA SER A 135 -10.68 8.32 -31.77
C SER A 135 -10.30 8.60 -30.31
N GLY A 136 -9.01 8.80 -30.04
CA GLY A 136 -8.45 9.00 -28.69
C GLY A 136 -8.34 7.73 -27.88
N ASN A 137 -8.34 6.56 -28.49
CA ASN A 137 -8.09 5.32 -27.77
C ASN A 137 -6.59 5.11 -27.59
N ALA A 138 -6.20 4.74 -26.40
CA ALA A 138 -4.83 4.42 -26.06
C ALA A 138 -4.55 2.92 -26.29
N SER A 139 -3.30 2.60 -26.64
CA SER A 139 -2.78 1.24 -26.63
C SER A 139 -1.28 1.23 -26.35
N LEU A 140 -0.76 0.10 -25.92
CA LEU A 140 0.65 -0.11 -25.60
C LEU A 140 1.21 -1.30 -26.37
N VAL A 141 2.39 -1.11 -26.93
CA VAL A 141 3.12 -2.15 -27.67
C VAL A 141 4.54 -2.24 -27.14
N ALA A 142 5.07 -3.45 -27.01
CA ALA A 142 6.46 -3.69 -26.67
C ALA A 142 7.21 -4.36 -27.81
N ASN A 143 8.44 -3.91 -28.01
CA ASN A 143 9.41 -4.50 -28.92
C ASN A 143 10.66 -4.90 -28.13
N GLY A 144 11.26 -6.01 -28.51
CA GLY A 144 12.54 -6.48 -27.97
C GLY A 144 13.75 -6.08 -28.81
N PRO A 145 14.93 -6.63 -28.49
CA PRO A 145 16.14 -6.43 -29.26
C PRO A 145 16.10 -7.14 -30.62
N SER A 146 17.01 -6.81 -31.50
CA SER A 146 17.12 -7.45 -32.82
C SER A 146 17.52 -8.92 -32.76
N SER A 147 18.07 -9.38 -31.64
CA SER A 147 18.50 -10.76 -31.42
C SER A 147 17.36 -11.76 -31.24
N ASN A 148 16.15 -11.30 -30.98
CA ASN A 148 14.96 -12.13 -30.74
C ASN A 148 15.14 -13.19 -29.63
N ASP A 149 15.88 -12.88 -28.57
CA ASP A 149 16.27 -13.80 -27.50
C ASP A 149 15.82 -13.32 -26.10
N SER A 150 14.80 -12.50 -26.05
CA SER A 150 14.24 -11.97 -24.82
C SER A 150 12.82 -12.49 -24.58
N GLU A 151 12.41 -12.46 -23.33
CA GLU A 151 11.11 -12.94 -22.88
C GLU A 151 10.29 -11.79 -22.26
N LEU A 152 9.01 -11.75 -22.57
CA LEU A 152 8.06 -10.81 -21.98
C LEU A 152 6.85 -11.56 -21.47
N THR A 153 6.59 -11.43 -20.17
CA THR A 153 5.34 -11.88 -19.54
C THR A 153 4.54 -10.67 -19.15
N LEU A 154 3.25 -10.69 -19.40
CA LEU A 154 2.36 -9.60 -19.04
C LEU A 154 1.01 -10.08 -18.54
N THR A 155 0.42 -9.28 -17.67
CA THR A 155 -0.95 -9.43 -17.16
C THR A 155 -1.58 -8.04 -17.02
N GLY A 156 -2.88 -7.95 -17.20
CA GLY A 156 -3.54 -6.66 -17.06
C GLY A 156 -5.03 -6.72 -17.28
N TYR A 157 -5.62 -5.56 -17.44
CA TYR A 157 -7.01 -5.41 -17.85
C TYR A 157 -7.15 -4.24 -18.83
N ALA A 158 -8.07 -4.37 -19.76
CA ALA A 158 -8.47 -3.31 -20.67
C ALA A 158 -10.00 -3.31 -20.80
N ASN A 159 -10.63 -2.14 -20.69
CA ASN A 159 -12.08 -1.99 -20.78
C ASN A 159 -12.83 -2.98 -19.85
N SER A 160 -12.31 -3.22 -18.64
CA SER A 160 -12.81 -4.17 -17.64
C SER A 160 -12.66 -5.66 -18.00
N VAL A 161 -11.91 -5.99 -19.04
CA VAL A 161 -11.59 -7.37 -19.42
C VAL A 161 -10.14 -7.66 -19.06
N ALA A 162 -9.92 -8.75 -18.31
CA ALA A 162 -8.57 -9.22 -18.01
C ALA A 162 -7.90 -9.80 -19.26
N PHE A 163 -6.60 -9.56 -19.39
CA PHE A 163 -5.77 -10.17 -20.42
C PHE A 163 -4.42 -10.61 -19.83
N GLY A 164 -3.74 -11.49 -20.52
CA GLY A 164 -2.38 -11.90 -20.18
C GLY A 164 -1.77 -12.62 -21.37
N SER A 165 -0.48 -12.49 -21.54
CA SER A 165 0.28 -13.25 -22.52
C SER A 165 1.74 -13.42 -22.10
N GLN A 166 2.39 -14.41 -22.70
CA GLN A 166 3.82 -14.62 -22.62
C GLN A 166 4.36 -14.64 -24.03
N THR A 167 5.37 -13.86 -24.30
CA THR A 167 6.04 -13.80 -25.60
C THR A 167 7.49 -14.23 -25.39
N ASN A 168 7.82 -15.41 -25.88
CA ASN A 168 9.20 -15.89 -25.95
C ASN A 168 9.79 -15.37 -27.27
N ASN A 169 11.09 -15.05 -27.28
CA ASN A 169 11.77 -14.47 -28.43
C ASN A 169 11.17 -13.13 -28.89
N LEU A 170 10.91 -12.24 -27.93
CA LEU A 170 10.51 -10.87 -28.25
C LEU A 170 11.64 -10.17 -29.04
N GLY A 171 11.35 -9.74 -30.24
CA GLY A 171 12.30 -9.10 -31.13
C GLY A 171 11.88 -7.70 -31.55
N SER A 172 12.75 -7.05 -32.32
CA SER A 172 12.53 -5.66 -32.78
C SER A 172 11.32 -5.51 -33.74
N THR A 173 10.90 -6.59 -34.37
CA THR A 173 9.74 -6.63 -35.27
C THR A 173 8.51 -7.31 -34.66
N THR A 174 8.66 -7.86 -33.45
CA THR A 174 7.56 -8.52 -32.72
C THR A 174 6.84 -7.49 -31.90
N ASN A 175 5.69 -7.04 -32.36
CA ASN A 175 4.85 -6.10 -31.61
C ASN A 175 4.01 -6.86 -30.57
N ALA A 176 4.56 -7.08 -29.37
CA ALA A 176 3.79 -7.64 -28.27
C ALA A 176 2.81 -6.58 -27.73
N VAL A 177 1.52 -6.89 -27.71
CA VAL A 177 0.49 -5.98 -27.21
C VAL A 177 0.51 -6.00 -25.68
N LEU A 178 1.10 -4.97 -25.07
CA LEU A 178 1.09 -4.75 -23.61
C LEU A 178 -0.26 -4.24 -23.11
N GLY A 179 -0.95 -3.45 -23.91
CA GLY A 179 -2.24 -2.88 -23.59
C GLY A 179 -3.13 -2.81 -24.82
N PRO A 180 -4.19 -3.64 -24.90
CA PRO A 180 -5.18 -3.56 -25.98
C PRO A 180 -5.82 -2.18 -26.04
N THR A 181 -6.31 -1.82 -27.23
CA THR A 181 -6.97 -0.53 -27.48
C THR A 181 -8.07 -0.22 -26.48
N GLY A 182 -8.00 0.95 -25.85
CA GLY A 182 -8.98 1.42 -24.88
C GLY A 182 -8.37 2.12 -23.68
N SER A 183 -8.83 1.76 -22.48
CA SER A 183 -8.30 2.20 -21.21
C SER A 183 -8.05 1.00 -20.31
N GLY A 184 -6.90 1.00 -19.60
CA GLY A 184 -6.53 -0.14 -18.78
C GLY A 184 -5.23 0.04 -18.02
N ALA A 185 -4.73 -1.07 -17.51
CA ALA A 185 -3.39 -1.16 -16.93
C ALA A 185 -2.77 -2.52 -17.25
N ALA A 186 -1.46 -2.52 -17.41
CA ALA A 186 -0.65 -3.70 -17.63
C ALA A 186 0.51 -3.75 -16.64
N SER A 187 0.72 -4.90 -16.04
CA SER A 187 1.95 -5.23 -15.32
C SER A 187 2.76 -6.20 -16.16
N PHE A 188 4.06 -5.99 -16.26
CA PHE A 188 4.92 -6.81 -17.10
C PHE A 188 6.24 -7.16 -16.41
N SER A 189 6.84 -8.24 -16.85
CA SER A 189 8.22 -8.63 -16.55
C SER A 189 8.91 -8.98 -17.86
N TYR A 190 10.03 -8.35 -18.11
CA TYR A 190 10.88 -8.56 -19.26
C TYR A 190 12.24 -9.09 -18.80
N ALA A 191 12.76 -10.08 -19.50
CA ALA A 191 14.10 -10.60 -19.30
C ALA A 191 14.86 -10.59 -20.62
N SER A 192 16.03 -9.94 -20.62
CA SER A 192 16.95 -9.93 -21.79
C SER A 192 17.88 -11.13 -21.75
N SER A 193 18.42 -11.54 -22.89
CA SER A 193 19.49 -12.53 -22.97
C SER A 193 20.77 -12.10 -22.24
N GLY A 194 20.96 -10.80 -22.06
CA GLY A 194 22.07 -10.23 -21.30
C GLY A 194 21.92 -10.34 -19.77
N GLY A 195 20.79 -10.86 -19.28
CA GLY A 195 20.53 -11.04 -17.87
C GLY A 195 19.83 -9.85 -17.20
N SER A 196 19.58 -8.74 -17.91
CA SER A 196 18.81 -7.62 -17.36
C SER A 196 17.34 -8.01 -17.19
N VAL A 197 16.77 -7.63 -16.07
CA VAL A 197 15.34 -7.81 -15.78
C VAL A 197 14.68 -6.46 -15.59
N ILE A 198 13.58 -6.24 -16.31
CA ILE A 198 12.75 -5.03 -16.19
C ILE A 198 11.35 -5.46 -15.79
N THR A 199 10.85 -4.86 -14.73
CA THR A 199 9.46 -5.02 -14.31
C THR A 199 8.77 -3.67 -14.30
N GLY A 200 7.46 -3.64 -14.48
CA GLY A 200 6.76 -2.37 -14.44
C GLY A 200 5.25 -2.52 -14.44
N THR A 201 4.60 -1.40 -14.15
CA THR A 201 3.15 -1.25 -14.27
C THR A 201 2.84 0.03 -15.02
N ILE A 202 2.02 -0.07 -16.05
CA ILE A 202 1.65 1.04 -16.90
C ILE A 202 0.13 1.13 -17.00
N GLY A 203 -0.42 2.25 -16.56
CA GLY A 203 -1.79 2.66 -16.82
C GLY A 203 -1.88 3.43 -18.13
N TYR A 204 -2.96 3.23 -18.89
CA TYR A 204 -3.23 3.97 -20.12
C TYR A 204 -4.72 4.25 -20.26
N GLN A 205 -5.06 5.41 -20.80
CA GLN A 205 -6.45 5.82 -20.90
C GLN A 205 -6.70 6.91 -21.92
N LYS A 206 -7.96 7.00 -22.35
CA LYS A 206 -8.46 8.13 -23.10
C LYS A 206 -8.52 9.38 -22.22
N ALA A 207 -7.87 10.45 -22.61
CA ALA A 207 -7.74 11.66 -21.80
C ALA A 207 -8.99 12.56 -21.80
N SER A 208 -9.98 12.30 -22.65
CA SER A 208 -11.22 13.09 -22.71
C SER A 208 -12.06 13.09 -21.44
N SER A 209 -11.70 12.22 -20.48
CA SER A 209 -12.39 12.08 -19.19
C SER A 209 -11.86 13.01 -18.09
N PHE A 210 -10.72 13.70 -18.28
CA PHE A 210 -10.02 14.37 -17.19
C PHE A 210 -9.76 15.86 -17.33
N SER A 211 -9.88 16.41 -18.52
CA SER A 211 -9.64 17.85 -18.74
C SER A 211 -9.95 18.27 -20.17
N SER A 212 -9.68 19.51 -20.49
CA SER A 212 -9.72 20.10 -21.84
C SER A 212 -8.73 19.47 -22.85
N PHE A 213 -8.01 18.39 -22.47
CA PHE A 213 -7.06 17.70 -23.34
C PHE A 213 -7.75 16.54 -24.07
N ALA A 214 -7.79 16.60 -25.38
CA ALA A 214 -8.25 15.49 -26.22
C ALA A 214 -7.04 14.64 -26.64
N GLY A 215 -6.97 13.40 -26.16
CA GLY A 215 -5.83 12.54 -26.47
C GLY A 215 -5.77 11.30 -25.59
N CYS A 216 -4.56 10.79 -25.42
CA CYS A 216 -4.26 9.62 -24.61
C CYS A 216 -3.25 9.97 -23.51
N ALA A 217 -3.43 9.41 -22.33
CA ALA A 217 -2.50 9.53 -21.22
C ALA A 217 -1.92 8.16 -20.86
N PHE A 218 -0.61 8.14 -20.59
CA PHE A 218 0.16 6.96 -20.20
C PHE A 218 0.97 7.31 -18.97
N PHE A 219 0.90 6.47 -17.94
CA PHE A 219 1.54 6.74 -16.64
C PHE A 219 1.91 5.45 -15.94
N GLY A 220 2.91 5.49 -15.09
CA GLY A 220 3.34 4.32 -14.34
C GLY A 220 4.78 4.39 -13.91
N ASP A 221 5.36 3.23 -13.71
CA ASP A 221 6.76 3.07 -13.32
C ASP A 221 7.34 1.77 -13.90
N THR A 222 8.67 1.80 -14.05
CA THR A 222 9.46 0.62 -14.37
C THR A 222 10.66 0.54 -13.43
N THR A 223 11.09 -0.69 -13.15
CA THR A 223 12.28 -0.98 -12.37
C THR A 223 13.17 -1.89 -13.19
N SER A 224 14.44 -1.54 -13.36
CA SER A 224 15.46 -2.34 -14.05
C SER A 224 16.67 -2.60 -13.16
N GLY A 225 17.23 -3.81 -13.24
CA GLY A 225 18.42 -4.23 -12.50
C GLY A 225 19.18 -5.33 -13.21
#